data_16c1ad47ac309959687d777d37fbf2ae
#
_entry.id   16c1ad47ac309959687d777d37fbf2ae
#
_cell.length_a   1.000
_cell.length_b   1.000
_cell.length_c   1.000
_cell.angle_alpha   90.00
_cell.angle_beta   90.00
_cell.angle_gamma   90.00
#
_symmetry.space_group_name_H-M   'P 1'
#
loop_
_entity.id
_entity.type
_entity.pdbx_description
1 polymer ?
#
loop_
_entity_poly.entity_id
_entity_poly.type
_entity_poly.pdbx_seq_one_letter_code
_entity_poly.pdbx_strand_id
1 'polypeptide(L)'
;TAFSNRQDRRWNRKGGIDMDYAKLLEQDPYSMDRREKTRVMTEGLLELTEHHRSRCEDYRRIVDGLGYDPKNIRDYYDIPMMPVRLFKERELKSINDDQIFKTMTSSGTTGQQVSKIFLDEQTAANQQLTLAKIVGSYTGKSRLPMIIIDCPSVIRNRAMFSARGAGILGFSIFASQTFYALDENMVLDLDGVRRFLDTHGGGPVLLFGFTYMVWKHLVQALEARGERLDIPEGILIHGGGWKKLAGDAVSPAEFKARVRKATGVGRVYDYYGMAEQTGCIYMECPCGHLHASIWSDVIFRRPSDFGICEPGESGLIQVLSLLPRSYPGHSLLTEAMGGLL
;
A
#
# COMPACT_ATOMS: atom_id res chain seq x y z
N THR A 1 20.72 -42.54 6.67
CA THR A 1 19.44 -43.30 6.76
C THR A 1 18.46 -42.52 7.61
N ALA A 2 17.58 -41.76 7.00
CA ALA A 2 16.22 -41.44 7.44
C ALA A 2 15.61 -40.38 6.48
N PHE A 3 15.29 -40.79 5.28
CA PHE A 3 14.29 -40.16 4.42
C PHE A 3 13.04 -41.01 4.56
N SER A 4 11.99 -40.49 5.17
CA SER A 4 10.60 -40.90 4.95
C SER A 4 9.70 -40.14 5.92
N ASN A 5 9.02 -39.11 5.43
CA ASN A 5 7.62 -38.85 5.71
C ASN A 5 7.13 -37.69 4.84
N ARG A 6 6.97 -38.01 3.54
CA ARG A 6 6.02 -37.27 2.71
C ARG A 6 4.64 -37.83 3.05
N GLN A 7 3.94 -37.23 3.97
CA GLN A 7 2.49 -37.41 4.03
C GLN A 7 1.89 -36.67 2.86
N ASP A 8 1.45 -37.45 1.86
CA ASP A 8 0.53 -37.05 0.79
C ASP A 8 -0.74 -36.45 1.41
N ARG A 9 -0.79 -35.16 1.56
CA ARG A 9 -2.05 -34.43 1.79
C ARG A 9 -2.76 -34.33 0.45
N ARG A 10 -3.52 -35.36 0.11
CA ARG A 10 -4.44 -35.34 -1.02
C ARG A 10 -5.42 -34.20 -0.82
N TRP A 11 -5.48 -33.32 -1.79
CA TRP A 11 -6.51 -32.30 -1.96
C TRP A 11 -7.89 -32.94 -1.82
N ASN A 12 -8.62 -32.62 -0.76
CA ASN A 12 -9.95 -33.15 -0.52
C ASN A 12 -10.97 -32.28 -1.28
N ARG A 13 -11.65 -32.85 -2.27
CA ARG A 13 -12.60 -32.18 -3.17
C ARG A 13 -13.81 -31.52 -2.50
N LYS A 14 -13.88 -31.47 -1.18
CA LYS A 14 -15.02 -30.93 -0.41
C LYS A 14 -14.66 -29.92 0.71
N GLY A 15 -13.39 -29.53 0.84
CA GLY A 15 -12.98 -28.54 1.83
C GLY A 15 -11.79 -27.77 1.28
N GLY A 16 -12.01 -26.54 0.80
CA GLY A 16 -10.91 -25.59 0.65
C GLY A 16 -10.15 -25.56 1.97
N ILE A 17 -8.83 -25.42 1.93
CA ILE A 17 -8.05 -25.08 3.12
C ILE A 17 -8.56 -23.71 3.51
N ASP A 18 -9.44 -23.66 4.51
CA ASP A 18 -9.90 -22.38 5.07
C ASP A 18 -8.69 -21.83 5.82
N MET A 19 -7.98 -20.89 5.18
CA MET A 19 -6.87 -20.21 5.80
C MET A 19 -7.42 -19.48 7.02
N ASP A 20 -6.87 -19.75 8.20
CA ASP A 20 -7.21 -19.03 9.41
C ASP A 20 -6.67 -17.58 9.33
N TYR A 21 -7.42 -16.74 8.59
CA TYR A 21 -7.10 -15.33 8.40
C TYR A 21 -7.03 -14.57 9.72
N ALA A 22 -7.84 -14.96 10.73
CA ALA A 22 -7.81 -14.31 12.03
C ALA A 22 -6.44 -14.52 12.68
N LYS A 23 -5.97 -15.77 12.71
CA LYS A 23 -4.64 -16.10 13.24
C LYS A 23 -3.50 -15.46 12.43
N LEU A 24 -3.63 -15.40 11.09
CA LEU A 24 -2.64 -14.74 10.24
C LEU A 24 -2.59 -13.23 10.53
N LEU A 25 -3.73 -12.59 10.76
CA LEU A 25 -3.82 -11.16 11.08
C LEU A 25 -3.34 -10.83 12.51
N GLU A 26 -3.19 -11.80 13.40
CA GLU A 26 -2.60 -11.59 14.72
C GLU A 26 -1.08 -11.45 14.69
N GLN A 27 -0.40 -11.96 13.66
CA GLN A 27 1.05 -11.98 13.56
C GLN A 27 1.65 -10.59 13.32
N ASP A 28 2.96 -10.45 13.59
CA ASP A 28 3.69 -9.23 13.25
C ASP A 28 3.97 -9.16 11.74
N PRO A 29 3.97 -7.96 11.13
CA PRO A 29 4.04 -7.78 9.67
C PRO A 29 5.24 -8.41 8.99
N TYR A 30 6.33 -8.63 9.71
CA TYR A 30 7.61 -9.10 9.16
C TYR A 30 8.16 -10.32 9.91
N SER A 31 7.28 -11.14 10.54
CA SER A 31 7.66 -12.24 11.41
C SER A 31 7.99 -13.55 10.71
N MET A 32 7.56 -13.74 9.45
CA MET A 32 7.76 -15.01 8.74
C MET A 32 9.10 -15.05 8.02
N ASP A 33 9.76 -16.20 8.08
CA ASP A 33 10.86 -16.52 7.16
C ASP A 33 10.34 -16.73 5.72
N ARG A 34 11.27 -16.74 4.76
CA ARG A 34 10.92 -16.88 3.33
C ARG A 34 10.16 -18.17 3.02
N ARG A 35 10.53 -19.29 3.64
CA ARG A 35 9.92 -20.60 3.37
C ARG A 35 8.48 -20.66 3.88
N GLU A 36 8.26 -20.18 5.10
CA GLU A 36 6.92 -20.09 5.67
C GLU A 36 6.04 -19.11 4.89
N LYS A 37 6.56 -17.94 4.57
CA LYS A 37 5.86 -16.95 3.76
C LYS A 37 5.47 -17.50 2.39
N THR A 38 6.40 -18.19 1.69
CA THR A 38 6.11 -18.82 0.39
C THR A 38 4.95 -19.81 0.51
N ARG A 39 4.93 -20.64 1.54
CA ARG A 39 3.84 -21.60 1.76
C ARG A 39 2.50 -20.89 2.01
N VAL A 40 2.48 -19.93 2.94
CA VAL A 40 1.26 -19.17 3.30
C VAL A 40 0.73 -18.38 2.10
N MET A 41 1.60 -17.69 1.36
CA MET A 41 1.21 -16.95 0.15
C MET A 41 0.66 -17.89 -0.92
N THR A 42 1.29 -19.05 -1.16
CA THR A 42 0.82 -20.02 -2.16
C THR A 42 -0.57 -20.55 -1.80
N GLU A 43 -0.75 -21.03 -0.56
CA GLU A 43 -2.03 -21.57 -0.09
C GLU A 43 -3.13 -20.50 -0.16
N GLY A 44 -2.87 -19.28 0.33
CA GLY A 44 -3.87 -18.23 0.38
C GLY A 44 -4.21 -17.63 -0.99
N LEU A 45 -3.24 -17.43 -1.85
CA LEU A 45 -3.51 -16.90 -3.19
C LEU A 45 -4.21 -17.93 -4.08
N LEU A 46 -3.92 -19.23 -3.92
CA LEU A 46 -4.64 -20.29 -4.59
C LEU A 46 -6.12 -20.32 -4.14
N GLU A 47 -6.37 -20.26 -2.83
CA GLU A 47 -7.73 -20.17 -2.28
C GLU A 47 -8.48 -18.93 -2.82
N LEU A 48 -7.84 -17.75 -2.82
CA LEU A 48 -8.44 -16.53 -3.36
C LEU A 48 -8.73 -16.63 -4.86
N THR A 49 -7.85 -17.25 -5.64
CA THR A 49 -8.07 -17.49 -7.07
C THR A 49 -9.32 -18.31 -7.30
N GLU A 50 -9.48 -19.44 -6.61
CA GLU A 50 -10.69 -20.29 -6.72
C GLU A 50 -11.93 -19.58 -6.17
N HIS A 51 -11.81 -18.83 -5.07
CA HIS A 51 -12.88 -18.02 -4.53
C HIS A 51 -13.41 -17.02 -5.55
N HIS A 52 -12.54 -16.25 -6.18
CA HIS A 52 -12.93 -15.24 -7.17
C HIS A 52 -13.40 -15.88 -8.49
N ARG A 53 -12.77 -16.97 -8.92
CA ARG A 53 -13.18 -17.72 -10.10
C ARG A 53 -14.61 -18.24 -9.98
N SER A 54 -15.03 -18.64 -8.77
CA SER A 54 -16.39 -19.13 -8.53
C SER A 54 -17.43 -18.01 -8.37
N ARG A 55 -17.05 -16.77 -8.06
CA ARG A 55 -17.96 -15.68 -7.69
C ARG A 55 -17.92 -14.46 -8.61
N CYS A 56 -16.87 -14.27 -9.40
CA CYS A 56 -16.73 -13.17 -10.35
C CYS A 56 -16.62 -13.72 -11.76
N GLU A 57 -17.68 -13.60 -12.57
CA GLU A 57 -17.73 -14.17 -13.91
C GLU A 57 -16.65 -13.59 -14.83
N ASP A 58 -16.44 -12.26 -14.79
CA ASP A 58 -15.39 -11.61 -15.60
C ASP A 58 -14.00 -12.12 -15.21
N TYR A 59 -13.72 -12.29 -13.91
CA TYR A 59 -12.46 -12.86 -13.46
C TYR A 59 -12.31 -14.31 -13.93
N ARG A 60 -13.36 -15.13 -13.82
CA ARG A 60 -13.35 -16.51 -14.30
C ARG A 60 -12.98 -16.57 -15.78
N ARG A 61 -13.63 -15.75 -16.62
CA ARG A 61 -13.34 -15.71 -18.06
C ARG A 61 -11.88 -15.37 -18.36
N ILE A 62 -11.29 -14.45 -17.58
CA ILE A 62 -9.88 -14.05 -17.71
C ILE A 62 -8.97 -15.22 -17.37
N VAL A 63 -9.12 -15.82 -16.20
CA VAL A 63 -8.20 -16.88 -15.74
C VAL A 63 -8.36 -18.17 -16.53
N ASP A 64 -9.60 -18.53 -16.96
CA ASP A 64 -9.84 -19.67 -17.84
C ASP A 64 -9.21 -19.43 -19.23
N GLY A 65 -9.29 -18.18 -19.74
CA GLY A 65 -8.63 -17.79 -20.99
C GLY A 65 -7.10 -17.81 -20.93
N LEU A 66 -6.52 -17.63 -19.74
CA LEU A 66 -5.09 -17.80 -19.49
C LEU A 66 -4.66 -19.27 -19.31
N GLY A 67 -5.60 -20.21 -19.38
CA GLY A 67 -5.32 -21.64 -19.21
C GLY A 67 -5.04 -22.06 -17.76
N TYR A 68 -5.59 -21.32 -16.78
CA TYR A 68 -5.40 -21.61 -15.38
C TYR A 68 -5.92 -23.01 -15.00
N ASP A 69 -5.05 -23.82 -14.42
CA ASP A 69 -5.39 -25.08 -13.76
C ASP A 69 -4.72 -25.12 -12.38
N PRO A 70 -5.49 -25.21 -11.27
CA PRO A 70 -4.94 -25.23 -9.92
C PRO A 70 -3.94 -26.37 -9.66
N LYS A 71 -3.98 -27.43 -10.47
CA LYS A 71 -3.04 -28.56 -10.37
C LYS A 71 -1.63 -28.20 -10.85
N ASN A 72 -1.50 -27.17 -11.67
CA ASN A 72 -0.22 -26.72 -12.23
C ASN A 72 0.48 -25.68 -11.34
N ILE A 73 -0.18 -25.18 -10.29
CA ILE A 73 0.38 -24.20 -9.35
C ILE A 73 1.33 -24.93 -8.39
N ARG A 74 2.61 -24.61 -8.47
CA ARG A 74 3.67 -25.13 -7.59
C ARG A 74 3.91 -24.20 -6.42
N ASP A 75 3.91 -22.90 -6.71
CA ASP A 75 4.02 -21.83 -5.73
C ASP A 75 3.30 -20.57 -6.21
N TYR A 76 3.33 -19.49 -5.40
CA TYR A 76 2.60 -18.27 -5.72
C TYR A 76 3.13 -17.50 -6.94
N TYR A 77 4.30 -17.85 -7.48
CA TYR A 77 4.81 -17.29 -8.73
C TYR A 77 4.01 -17.75 -9.96
N ASP A 78 3.34 -18.90 -9.85
CA ASP A 78 2.49 -19.47 -10.91
C ASP A 78 1.05 -18.93 -10.88
N ILE A 79 0.66 -18.14 -9.86
CA ILE A 79 -0.69 -17.56 -9.73
C ILE A 79 -0.96 -16.61 -10.90
N PRO A 80 -2.10 -16.75 -11.61
CA PRO A 80 -2.43 -15.89 -12.72
C PRO A 80 -2.54 -14.43 -12.27
N MET A 81 -2.00 -13.53 -13.08
CA MET A 81 -2.06 -12.09 -12.82
C MET A 81 -3.08 -11.41 -13.71
N MET A 82 -3.74 -10.39 -13.18
CA MET A 82 -4.71 -9.59 -13.90
C MET A 82 -4.16 -8.15 -14.07
N PRO A 83 -4.23 -7.57 -15.28
CA PRO A 83 -3.86 -6.16 -15.47
C PRO A 83 -4.70 -5.23 -14.59
N VAL A 84 -4.06 -4.38 -13.81
CA VAL A 84 -4.75 -3.46 -12.87
C VAL A 84 -5.75 -2.54 -13.56
N ARG A 85 -5.50 -2.16 -14.81
CA ARG A 85 -6.39 -1.29 -15.59
C ARG A 85 -7.80 -1.85 -15.76
N LEU A 86 -8.00 -3.17 -15.63
CA LEU A 86 -9.33 -3.79 -15.74
C LEU A 86 -10.31 -3.30 -14.67
N PHE A 87 -9.84 -2.83 -13.51
CA PHE A 87 -10.69 -2.19 -12.52
C PHE A 87 -11.25 -0.82 -12.96
N LYS A 88 -10.67 -0.21 -14.00
CA LYS A 88 -11.24 0.98 -14.64
C LYS A 88 -12.31 0.63 -15.67
N GLU A 89 -12.19 -0.53 -16.29
CA GLU A 89 -13.03 -0.96 -17.42
C GLU A 89 -14.19 -1.86 -16.98
N ARG A 90 -14.09 -2.51 -15.84
CA ARG A 90 -15.02 -3.53 -15.35
C ARG A 90 -15.36 -3.32 -13.87
N GLU A 91 -16.55 -3.71 -13.48
CA GLU A 91 -16.97 -3.80 -12.07
C GLU A 91 -16.64 -5.20 -11.53
N LEU A 92 -15.40 -5.38 -11.11
CA LEU A 92 -14.89 -6.66 -10.63
C LEU A 92 -15.22 -6.81 -9.14
N LYS A 93 -16.19 -7.67 -8.82
CA LYS A 93 -16.62 -7.97 -7.47
C LYS A 93 -16.95 -9.46 -7.30
N SER A 94 -16.68 -9.99 -6.11
CA SER A 94 -16.94 -11.38 -5.73
C SER A 94 -17.97 -11.50 -4.60
N ILE A 95 -18.75 -10.43 -4.43
CA ILE A 95 -19.85 -10.26 -3.48
C ILE A 95 -21.09 -9.73 -4.20
N ASN A 96 -22.25 -9.90 -3.60
CA ASN A 96 -23.48 -9.32 -4.08
C ASN A 96 -23.56 -7.83 -3.74
N ASP A 97 -24.45 -7.10 -4.42
CA ASP A 97 -24.59 -5.64 -4.24
C ASP A 97 -25.05 -5.25 -2.82
N ASP A 98 -25.86 -6.08 -2.20
CA ASP A 98 -26.36 -5.91 -0.81
C ASP A 98 -25.26 -6.11 0.25
N GLN A 99 -24.15 -6.72 -0.11
CA GLN A 99 -22.97 -6.92 0.77
C GLN A 99 -21.93 -5.80 0.65
N ILE A 100 -22.14 -4.83 -0.26
CA ILE A 100 -21.21 -3.72 -0.44
C ILE A 100 -21.32 -2.75 0.73
N PHE A 101 -20.31 -2.79 1.60
CA PHE A 101 -20.16 -1.85 2.73
C PHE A 101 -19.59 -0.51 2.25
N LYS A 102 -18.61 -0.54 1.35
CA LYS A 102 -17.90 0.65 0.86
C LYS A 102 -17.37 0.46 -0.56
N THR A 103 -17.48 1.51 -1.37
CA THR A 103 -16.80 1.58 -2.66
C THR A 103 -15.64 2.56 -2.57
N MET A 104 -14.43 2.09 -2.90
CA MET A 104 -13.25 2.93 -3.03
C MET A 104 -12.96 3.20 -4.51
N THR A 105 -12.38 4.36 -4.79
CA THR A 105 -11.97 4.73 -6.15
C THR A 105 -10.49 5.10 -6.18
N SER A 106 -9.80 4.73 -7.28
CA SER A 106 -8.44 5.21 -7.51
C SER A 106 -8.45 6.70 -7.89
N SER A 107 -7.27 7.35 -7.81
CA SER A 107 -7.13 8.73 -8.29
C SER A 107 -7.22 8.76 -9.81
N GLY A 108 -8.30 9.33 -10.34
CA GLY A 108 -8.37 9.74 -11.74
C GLY A 108 -7.90 11.19 -11.91
N THR A 109 -7.16 11.51 -12.98
CA THR A 109 -7.09 12.87 -13.48
C THR A 109 -8.44 13.22 -14.11
N THR A 110 -8.85 14.50 -14.05
CA THR A 110 -10.15 14.98 -14.55
C THR A 110 -10.45 14.39 -15.94
N GLY A 111 -11.54 13.62 -16.08
CA GLY A 111 -11.96 13.00 -17.34
C GLY A 111 -11.47 11.56 -17.58
N GLN A 112 -10.67 10.96 -16.70
CA GLN A 112 -10.30 9.54 -16.83
C GLN A 112 -11.21 8.64 -16.01
N GLN A 113 -11.48 7.41 -16.53
CA GLN A 113 -12.13 6.36 -15.74
C GLN A 113 -11.28 6.00 -14.53
N VAL A 114 -11.92 5.95 -13.36
CA VAL A 114 -11.30 5.53 -12.09
C VAL A 114 -11.58 4.07 -11.82
N SER A 115 -10.63 3.38 -11.19
CA SER A 115 -10.90 2.04 -10.66
C SER A 115 -11.97 2.12 -9.58
N LYS A 116 -12.89 1.15 -9.58
CA LYS A 116 -13.88 0.97 -8.52
C LYS A 116 -13.59 -0.32 -7.77
N ILE A 117 -13.42 -0.23 -6.47
CA ILE A 117 -13.13 -1.35 -5.60
C ILE A 117 -14.27 -1.51 -4.60
N PHE A 118 -14.96 -2.64 -4.66
CA PHE A 118 -16.12 -2.93 -3.84
C PHE A 118 -15.71 -3.76 -2.62
N LEU A 119 -15.89 -3.19 -1.43
CA LEU A 119 -15.50 -3.80 -0.17
C LEU A 119 -16.72 -4.25 0.62
N ASP A 120 -16.72 -5.47 1.11
CA ASP A 120 -17.55 -5.87 2.24
C ASP A 120 -16.93 -5.39 3.56
N GLU A 121 -17.67 -5.50 4.64
CA GLU A 121 -17.27 -5.06 5.97
C GLU A 121 -16.01 -5.79 6.45
N GLN A 122 -15.92 -7.10 6.23
CA GLN A 122 -14.80 -7.92 6.68
C GLN A 122 -13.51 -7.61 5.92
N THR A 123 -13.58 -7.46 4.59
CA THR A 123 -12.41 -7.07 3.79
C THR A 123 -11.92 -5.68 4.19
N ALA A 124 -12.84 -4.72 4.39
CA ALA A 124 -12.49 -3.38 4.83
C ALA A 124 -11.81 -3.38 6.21
N ALA A 125 -12.34 -4.15 7.17
CA ALA A 125 -11.78 -4.30 8.51
C ALA A 125 -10.39 -4.94 8.49
N ASN A 126 -10.21 -6.02 7.71
CA ASN A 126 -8.92 -6.70 7.57
C ASN A 126 -7.86 -5.79 6.93
N GLN A 127 -8.23 -5.04 5.90
CA GLN A 127 -7.34 -4.06 5.26
C GLN A 127 -6.91 -2.97 6.24
N GLN A 128 -7.83 -2.45 7.06
CA GLN A 128 -7.54 -1.43 8.04
C GLN A 128 -6.63 -1.97 9.17
N LEU A 129 -6.90 -3.19 9.66
CA LEU A 129 -6.08 -3.84 10.70
C LEU A 129 -4.66 -4.09 10.19
N THR A 130 -4.50 -4.60 8.97
CA THR A 130 -3.21 -4.85 8.34
C THR A 130 -2.41 -3.55 8.18
N LEU A 131 -3.05 -2.49 7.67
CA LEU A 131 -2.43 -1.18 7.54
C LEU A 131 -1.96 -0.67 8.91
N ALA A 132 -2.81 -0.81 9.95
CA ALA A 132 -2.47 -0.40 11.31
C ALA A 132 -1.24 -1.14 11.86
N LYS A 133 -1.13 -2.44 11.59
CA LYS A 133 0.03 -3.23 12.02
C LYS A 133 1.30 -2.86 11.26
N ILE A 134 1.22 -2.69 9.94
CA ILE A 134 2.39 -2.30 9.12
C ILE A 134 2.91 -0.93 9.58
N VAL A 135 2.05 0.08 9.64
CA VAL A 135 2.47 1.43 10.06
C VAL A 135 2.91 1.45 11.52
N GLY A 136 2.21 0.72 12.40
CA GLY A 136 2.55 0.61 13.82
C GLY A 136 3.94 0.02 14.08
N SER A 137 4.48 -0.80 13.18
CA SER A 137 5.87 -1.30 13.30
C SER A 137 6.93 -0.22 13.07
N TYR A 138 6.57 0.92 12.45
CA TYR A 138 7.44 2.08 12.22
C TYR A 138 7.19 3.23 13.20
N THR A 139 5.94 3.40 13.64
CA THR A 139 5.52 4.54 14.48
C THR A 139 5.31 4.18 15.94
N GLY A 140 5.32 2.89 16.27
CA GLY A 140 4.85 2.39 17.56
C GLY A 140 3.34 2.14 17.55
N LYS A 141 2.82 1.58 18.65
CA LYS A 141 1.40 1.15 18.73
C LYS A 141 0.43 2.27 19.15
N SER A 142 0.94 3.41 19.61
CA SER A 142 0.12 4.53 20.07
C SER A 142 -0.23 5.46 18.91
N ARG A 143 -1.39 6.11 19.00
CA ARG A 143 -1.71 7.23 18.12
C ARG A 143 -0.83 8.42 18.48
N LEU A 144 -0.28 9.09 17.46
CA LEU A 144 0.62 10.24 17.62
C LEU A 144 -0.06 11.53 17.21
N PRO A 145 0.35 12.70 17.75
CA PRO A 145 0.03 13.99 17.13
C PRO A 145 0.53 13.96 15.67
N MET A 146 -0.28 14.45 14.73
CA MET A 146 0.00 14.30 13.30
C MET A 146 -0.09 15.63 12.56
N ILE A 147 0.98 15.95 11.85
CA ILE A 147 1.03 17.06 10.91
C ILE A 147 0.84 16.52 9.49
N ILE A 148 -0.22 16.98 8.83
CA ILE A 148 -0.55 16.60 7.45
C ILE A 148 -0.02 17.71 6.54
N ILE A 149 0.87 17.35 5.60
CA ILE A 149 1.45 18.30 4.64
C ILE A 149 0.49 18.45 3.45
N ASP A 150 -0.64 19.05 3.73
CA ASP A 150 -1.72 19.36 2.78
C ASP A 150 -2.64 20.45 3.39
N CYS A 151 -3.68 20.88 2.66
CA CYS A 151 -4.71 21.79 3.13
C CYS A 151 -5.98 21.04 3.56
N PRO A 152 -6.81 21.58 4.46
CA PRO A 152 -8.02 20.92 4.96
C PRO A 152 -9.07 20.62 3.88
N SER A 153 -9.12 21.42 2.80
CA SER A 153 -10.10 21.24 1.71
C SER A 153 -9.92 19.93 0.94
N VAL A 154 -8.73 19.31 1.00
CA VAL A 154 -8.43 18.04 0.32
C VAL A 154 -9.39 16.90 0.70
N ILE A 155 -9.93 16.91 1.93
CA ILE A 155 -10.88 15.91 2.43
C ILE A 155 -12.33 16.40 2.43
N ARG A 156 -12.58 17.71 2.36
CA ARG A 156 -13.92 18.31 2.41
C ARG A 156 -14.65 18.24 1.07
N ASN A 157 -13.92 18.39 -0.01
CA ASN A 157 -14.51 18.41 -1.35
C ASN A 157 -14.63 16.99 -1.91
N ARG A 158 -15.80 16.36 -1.73
CA ARG A 158 -16.09 15.01 -2.24
C ARG A 158 -15.98 14.88 -3.76
N ALA A 159 -16.20 15.95 -4.51
CA ALA A 159 -16.05 15.97 -5.98
C ALA A 159 -14.57 15.94 -6.41
N MET A 160 -13.65 16.33 -5.55
CA MET A 160 -12.19 16.28 -5.74
C MET A 160 -11.52 15.24 -4.84
N PHE A 161 -12.25 14.21 -4.41
CA PHE A 161 -11.71 13.15 -3.57
C PHE A 161 -10.61 12.39 -4.33
N SER A 162 -9.43 12.94 -4.24
CA SER A 162 -8.22 12.48 -4.92
C SER A 162 -7.53 11.37 -4.12
N ALA A 163 -6.55 10.69 -4.70
CA ALA A 163 -5.65 9.78 -3.97
C ALA A 163 -5.03 10.44 -2.73
N ARG A 164 -4.83 11.78 -2.76
CA ARG A 164 -4.34 12.53 -1.59
C ARG A 164 -5.34 12.45 -0.44
N GLY A 165 -6.61 12.78 -0.69
CA GLY A 165 -7.67 12.70 0.31
C GLY A 165 -7.83 11.29 0.87
N ALA A 166 -7.81 10.26 0.01
CA ALA A 166 -7.89 8.86 0.43
C ALA A 166 -6.69 8.45 1.30
N GLY A 167 -5.47 8.83 0.89
CA GLY A 167 -4.26 8.57 1.66
C GLY A 167 -4.29 9.26 3.04
N ILE A 168 -4.66 10.57 3.08
CA ILE A 168 -4.77 11.32 4.33
C ILE A 168 -5.78 10.68 5.27
N LEU A 169 -6.98 10.31 4.79
CA LEU A 169 -7.99 9.64 5.61
C LEU A 169 -7.51 8.26 6.09
N GLY A 170 -6.82 7.51 5.25
CA GLY A 170 -6.24 6.23 5.62
C GLY A 170 -5.22 6.35 6.75
N PHE A 171 -4.33 7.35 6.67
CA PHE A 171 -3.31 7.59 7.69
C PHE A 171 -3.83 8.33 8.92
N SER A 172 -4.97 9.04 8.85
CA SER A 172 -5.55 9.76 9.99
C SER A 172 -5.97 8.83 11.14
N ILE A 173 -6.13 7.53 10.91
CA ILE A 173 -6.38 6.55 11.97
C ILE A 173 -5.21 6.44 12.98
N PHE A 174 -4.00 6.84 12.58
CA PHE A 174 -2.81 6.87 13.45
C PHE A 174 -2.67 8.16 14.25
N ALA A 175 -3.53 9.13 14.01
CA ALA A 175 -3.48 10.42 14.66
C ALA A 175 -4.26 10.43 15.98
N SER A 176 -3.66 10.95 17.05
CA SER A 176 -4.39 11.38 18.25
C SER A 176 -5.05 12.73 18.03
N GLN A 177 -4.36 13.63 17.33
CA GLN A 177 -4.82 14.92 16.84
C GLN A 177 -4.19 15.22 15.48
N THR A 178 -4.87 16.01 14.64
CA THR A 178 -4.37 16.35 13.31
C THR A 178 -4.25 17.86 13.15
N PHE A 179 -3.16 18.29 12.50
CA PHE A 179 -2.96 19.66 12.05
C PHE A 179 -2.59 19.66 10.56
N TYR A 180 -3.25 20.49 9.76
CA TYR A 180 -2.92 20.66 8.35
C TYR A 180 -1.91 21.81 8.22
N ALA A 181 -0.75 21.51 7.65
CA ALA A 181 0.36 22.45 7.56
C ALA A 181 0.18 23.53 6.50
N LEU A 182 -0.76 23.35 5.55
CA LEU A 182 -1.01 24.31 4.48
C LEU A 182 -2.38 24.97 4.65
N ASP A 183 -2.44 26.24 4.30
CA ASP A 183 -3.72 26.95 4.15
C ASP A 183 -4.43 26.57 2.84
N GLU A 184 -5.61 27.17 2.59
CA GLU A 184 -6.41 26.90 1.39
C GLU A 184 -5.74 27.40 0.08
N ASN A 185 -4.71 28.24 0.17
CA ASN A 185 -3.88 28.70 -0.93
C ASN A 185 -2.61 27.87 -1.13
N MET A 186 -2.49 26.74 -0.39
CA MET A 186 -1.32 25.85 -0.40
C MET A 186 -0.04 26.52 0.13
N VAL A 187 -0.17 27.55 0.98
CA VAL A 187 0.93 28.23 1.66
C VAL A 187 1.17 27.60 3.03
N LEU A 188 2.44 27.39 3.37
CA LEU A 188 2.82 26.84 4.68
C LEU A 188 2.46 27.79 5.82
N ASP A 189 1.56 27.35 6.71
CA ASP A 189 1.24 27.99 7.99
C ASP A 189 2.30 27.63 9.05
N LEU A 190 3.45 28.26 8.94
CA LEU A 190 4.60 27.97 9.81
C LEU A 190 4.30 28.27 11.29
N ASP A 191 3.58 29.34 11.56
CA ASP A 191 3.22 29.70 12.94
C ASP A 191 2.21 28.71 13.53
N GLY A 192 1.27 28.23 12.74
CA GLY A 192 0.34 27.17 13.14
C GLY A 192 1.06 25.86 13.43
N VAL A 193 2.02 25.47 12.57
CA VAL A 193 2.87 24.29 12.80
C VAL A 193 3.65 24.44 14.11
N ARG A 194 4.26 25.59 14.37
CA ARG A 194 5.01 25.84 15.62
C ARG A 194 4.10 25.75 16.85
N ARG A 195 2.94 26.39 16.83
CA ARG A 195 1.96 26.29 17.94
C ARG A 195 1.51 24.85 18.19
N PHE A 196 1.29 24.09 17.12
CA PHE A 196 0.93 22.66 17.25
C PHE A 196 2.08 21.86 17.90
N LEU A 197 3.32 22.11 17.50
CA LEU A 197 4.51 21.47 18.07
C LEU A 197 4.73 21.90 19.53
N ASP A 198 4.54 23.18 19.89
CA ASP A 198 4.64 23.66 21.28
C ASP A 198 3.64 22.93 22.19
N THR A 199 2.47 22.60 21.68
CA THR A 199 1.42 21.91 22.44
C THR A 199 1.63 20.39 22.49
N HIS A 200 2.14 19.78 21.42
CA HIS A 200 2.14 18.34 21.22
C HIS A 200 3.52 17.73 20.95
N GLY A 201 4.55 18.53 20.75
CA GLY A 201 5.90 18.11 20.34
C GLY A 201 6.81 17.60 21.45
N GLY A 202 6.28 17.39 22.67
CA GLY A 202 7.04 16.82 23.79
C GLY A 202 7.39 15.33 23.65
N GLY A 203 7.10 14.72 22.51
CA GLY A 203 7.36 13.33 22.17
C GLY A 203 7.28 13.10 20.65
N PRO A 204 7.11 11.85 20.21
CA PRO A 204 7.04 11.52 18.79
C PRO A 204 5.86 12.21 18.09
N VAL A 205 6.13 12.84 16.96
CA VAL A 205 5.13 13.48 16.08
C VAL A 205 5.18 12.78 14.72
N LEU A 206 4.02 12.38 14.21
CA LEU A 206 3.89 11.82 12.87
C LEU A 206 3.69 12.95 11.85
N LEU A 207 4.49 12.98 10.80
CA LEU A 207 4.28 13.81 9.62
C LEU A 207 3.83 12.92 8.47
N PHE A 208 2.80 13.33 7.76
CA PHE A 208 2.31 12.62 6.58
C PHE A 208 2.11 13.57 5.40
N GLY A 209 2.54 13.13 4.22
CA GLY A 209 2.29 13.87 2.98
C GLY A 209 2.75 13.12 1.75
N PHE A 210 2.24 13.53 0.58
CA PHE A 210 2.76 12.99 -0.67
C PHE A 210 4.14 13.57 -0.96
N THR A 211 5.03 12.78 -1.57
CA THR A 211 6.44 13.15 -1.81
C THR A 211 6.58 14.55 -2.38
N TYR A 212 5.83 14.87 -3.46
CA TYR A 212 5.89 16.20 -4.08
C TYR A 212 5.32 17.32 -3.19
N MET A 213 4.36 17.01 -2.30
CA MET A 213 3.80 17.97 -1.34
C MET A 213 4.81 18.32 -0.25
N VAL A 214 5.43 17.29 0.32
CA VAL A 214 6.51 17.45 1.30
C VAL A 214 7.66 18.26 0.70
N TRP A 215 8.07 17.93 -0.52
CA TRP A 215 9.16 18.61 -1.20
C TRP A 215 8.88 20.08 -1.44
N LYS A 216 7.80 20.37 -2.14
CA LYS A 216 7.47 21.74 -2.56
C LYS A 216 6.99 22.63 -1.41
N HIS A 217 6.02 22.13 -0.63
CA HIS A 217 5.27 22.95 0.30
C HIS A 217 5.79 22.90 1.75
N LEU A 218 6.72 21.99 2.07
CA LEU A 218 7.41 21.99 3.35
C LEU A 218 8.89 22.33 3.18
N VAL A 219 9.67 21.47 2.46
CA VAL A 219 11.13 21.61 2.36
C VAL A 219 11.51 22.92 1.66
N GLN A 220 11.09 23.08 0.39
CA GLN A 220 11.42 24.29 -0.38
C GLN A 220 10.82 25.55 0.23
N ALA A 221 9.62 25.47 0.83
CA ALA A 221 8.99 26.60 1.49
C ALA A 221 9.76 27.10 2.72
N LEU A 222 10.30 26.18 3.53
CA LEU A 222 11.17 26.52 4.67
C LEU A 222 12.50 27.10 4.19
N GLU A 223 13.13 26.47 3.20
CA GLU A 223 14.40 26.94 2.63
C GLU A 223 14.30 28.35 2.02
N ALA A 224 13.23 28.62 1.26
CA ALA A 224 12.98 29.93 0.65
C ALA A 224 12.77 31.05 1.69
N ARG A 225 12.29 30.70 2.89
CA ARG A 225 12.11 31.63 4.00
C ARG A 225 13.35 31.76 4.91
N GLY A 226 14.38 30.91 4.69
CA GLY A 226 15.52 30.79 5.60
C GLY A 226 15.13 30.23 6.97
N GLU A 227 14.00 29.54 7.07
CA GLU A 227 13.41 29.02 8.29
C GLU A 227 13.66 27.53 8.48
N ARG A 228 13.56 27.06 9.71
CA ARG A 228 13.67 25.65 10.08
C ARG A 228 12.63 25.29 11.15
N LEU A 229 12.23 24.02 11.15
CA LEU A 229 11.57 23.38 12.27
C LEU A 229 12.62 22.54 13.04
N ASP A 230 12.29 22.19 14.28
CA ASP A 230 13.10 21.29 15.12
C ASP A 230 12.19 20.17 15.66
N ILE A 231 12.15 19.04 14.95
CA ILE A 231 11.28 17.89 15.28
C ILE A 231 12.16 16.62 15.33
N PRO A 232 13.09 16.51 16.30
CA PRO A 232 14.05 15.40 16.35
C PRO A 232 13.37 14.04 16.56
N GLU A 233 12.25 14.00 17.30
CA GLU A 233 11.43 12.80 17.51
C GLU A 233 10.41 12.55 16.37
N GLY A 234 10.43 13.37 15.32
CA GLY A 234 9.52 13.28 14.19
C GLY A 234 9.69 11.99 13.36
N ILE A 235 8.57 11.51 12.86
CA ILE A 235 8.51 10.40 11.89
C ILE A 235 7.77 10.92 10.67
N LEU A 236 8.44 11.01 9.54
CA LEU A 236 7.79 11.35 8.27
C LEU A 236 7.51 10.08 7.48
N ILE A 237 6.24 9.86 7.15
CA ILE A 237 5.82 8.86 6.17
C ILE A 237 5.35 9.61 4.93
N HIS A 238 5.96 9.32 3.78
CA HIS A 238 5.58 9.92 2.52
C HIS A 238 5.45 8.85 1.44
N GLY A 239 4.73 9.16 0.38
CA GLY A 239 4.55 8.23 -0.73
C GLY A 239 4.02 8.92 -1.97
N GLY A 240 3.83 8.15 -3.04
CA GLY A 240 3.42 8.68 -4.34
C GLY A 240 4.56 9.41 -5.05
N GLY A 241 4.54 9.38 -6.38
CA GLY A 241 5.64 9.91 -7.18
C GLY A 241 5.70 11.45 -7.22
N TRP A 242 6.66 11.94 -7.96
CA TRP A 242 6.92 13.36 -8.20
C TRP A 242 5.85 14.05 -9.08
N LYS A 243 5.02 13.27 -9.78
CA LYS A 243 3.92 13.77 -10.64
C LYS A 243 4.38 14.87 -11.60
N LYS A 244 3.75 16.06 -11.54
CA LYS A 244 4.12 17.21 -12.38
C LYS A 244 5.46 17.83 -12.02
N LEU A 245 6.06 17.46 -10.90
CA LEU A 245 7.40 17.90 -10.46
C LEU A 245 8.50 16.88 -10.82
N ALA A 246 8.28 16.02 -11.82
CA ALA A 246 9.30 15.05 -12.24
C ALA A 246 10.63 15.71 -12.67
N GLY A 247 10.58 16.94 -13.20
CA GLY A 247 11.78 17.72 -13.52
C GLY A 247 12.57 18.23 -12.30
N ASP A 248 11.91 18.30 -11.13
CA ASP A 248 12.53 18.74 -9.85
C ASP A 248 12.85 17.53 -8.96
N ALA A 249 12.68 16.31 -9.49
CA ALA A 249 12.92 15.09 -8.73
C ALA A 249 14.38 14.98 -8.31
N VAL A 250 14.59 14.66 -7.05
CA VAL A 250 15.91 14.41 -6.47
C VAL A 250 16.04 12.96 -6.05
N SER A 251 17.25 12.50 -5.77
CA SER A 251 17.48 11.17 -5.25
C SER A 251 16.82 10.99 -3.87
N PRO A 252 16.44 9.75 -3.47
CA PRO A 252 15.92 9.48 -2.14
C PRO A 252 16.87 9.95 -1.02
N ALA A 253 18.16 9.82 -1.21
CA ALA A 253 19.18 10.27 -0.26
C ALA A 253 19.17 11.81 -0.10
N GLU A 254 19.10 12.54 -1.20
CA GLU A 254 19.01 14.01 -1.18
C GLU A 254 17.68 14.47 -0.55
N PHE A 255 16.57 13.84 -0.90
CA PHE A 255 15.25 14.13 -0.30
C PHE A 255 15.32 14.02 1.23
N LYS A 256 15.81 12.90 1.76
CA LYS A 256 15.94 12.66 3.20
C LYS A 256 16.88 13.65 3.87
N ALA A 257 18.02 13.94 3.23
CA ALA A 257 18.99 14.92 3.76
C ALA A 257 18.39 16.32 3.88
N ARG A 258 17.63 16.78 2.87
CA ARG A 258 17.00 18.10 2.88
C ARG A 258 15.80 18.15 3.83
N VAL A 259 15.00 17.10 3.93
CA VAL A 259 13.96 16.99 4.97
C VAL A 259 14.60 17.14 6.35
N ARG A 260 15.65 16.37 6.64
CA ARG A 260 16.35 16.42 7.93
C ARG A 260 16.91 17.82 8.21
N LYS A 261 17.51 18.45 7.20
CA LYS A 261 18.06 19.80 7.33
C LYS A 261 16.97 20.83 7.63
N ALA A 262 15.82 20.74 6.95
CA ALA A 262 14.73 21.73 7.08
C ALA A 262 13.88 21.51 8.34
N THR A 263 13.74 20.27 8.83
CA THR A 263 12.75 19.93 9.88
C THR A 263 13.33 19.27 11.13
N GLY A 264 14.59 18.82 11.11
CA GLY A 264 15.17 18.01 12.18
C GLY A 264 14.74 16.52 12.14
N VAL A 265 13.74 16.15 11.33
CA VAL A 265 13.22 14.79 11.25
C VAL A 265 14.26 13.84 10.68
N GLY A 266 14.68 12.86 11.48
CA GLY A 266 15.64 11.82 11.07
C GLY A 266 15.02 10.52 10.59
N ARG A 267 13.78 10.22 10.98
CA ARG A 267 13.03 9.02 10.58
C ARG A 267 12.12 9.35 9.40
N VAL A 268 12.61 9.12 8.19
CA VAL A 268 11.90 9.42 6.92
C VAL A 268 11.73 8.14 6.15
N TYR A 269 10.48 7.76 5.89
CA TYR A 269 10.11 6.52 5.23
C TYR A 269 9.24 6.79 4.01
N ASP A 270 9.64 6.25 2.87
CA ASP A 270 8.78 6.16 1.69
C ASP A 270 7.86 4.94 1.81
N TYR A 271 6.71 4.99 1.16
CA TYR A 271 5.87 3.81 0.99
C TYR A 271 5.29 3.72 -0.42
N TYR A 272 5.11 2.50 -0.88
CA TYR A 272 4.35 2.20 -2.07
C TYR A 272 3.01 1.54 -1.69
N GLY A 273 1.94 1.98 -2.31
CA GLY A 273 0.60 1.42 -2.13
C GLY A 273 -0.34 1.84 -3.24
N MET A 274 -1.41 1.09 -3.41
CA MET A 274 -2.41 1.35 -4.44
C MET A 274 -3.83 1.08 -3.92
N ALA A 275 -4.82 1.73 -4.53
CA ALA A 275 -6.22 1.60 -4.12
C ALA A 275 -6.75 0.18 -4.33
N GLU A 276 -6.26 -0.51 -5.34
CA GLU A 276 -6.64 -1.87 -5.71
C GLU A 276 -6.11 -2.94 -4.75
N GLN A 277 -5.13 -2.60 -3.88
CA GLN A 277 -4.63 -3.46 -2.80
C GLN A 277 -4.47 -2.70 -1.48
N THR A 278 -5.50 -1.95 -1.10
CA THR A 278 -5.53 -1.24 0.18
C THR A 278 -5.21 -2.16 1.36
N GLY A 279 -4.50 -1.62 2.34
CA GLY A 279 -4.10 -2.35 3.54
C GLY A 279 -2.70 -2.95 3.46
N CYS A 280 -2.30 -3.49 2.30
CA CYS A 280 -0.95 -3.95 2.05
C CYS A 280 -0.12 -2.84 1.41
N ILE A 281 0.58 -2.07 2.22
CA ILE A 281 1.57 -1.10 1.75
C ILE A 281 2.97 -1.66 1.95
N TYR A 282 3.89 -1.22 1.09
CA TYR A 282 5.29 -1.59 1.12
C TYR A 282 6.08 -0.43 1.71
N MET A 283 6.59 -0.61 2.92
CA MET A 283 7.30 0.43 3.66
C MET A 283 8.80 0.33 3.43
N GLU A 284 9.42 1.49 3.31
CA GLU A 284 10.87 1.59 3.17
C GLU A 284 11.58 1.30 4.49
N CYS A 285 12.59 0.44 4.45
CA CYS A 285 13.47 0.17 5.59
C CYS A 285 14.59 1.23 5.70
N PRO A 286 15.37 1.24 6.80
CA PRO A 286 16.50 2.15 6.96
C PRO A 286 17.57 2.06 5.86
N CYS A 287 17.64 0.91 5.15
CA CYS A 287 18.55 0.72 4.02
C CYS A 287 18.04 1.29 2.69
N GLY A 288 16.81 1.86 2.66
CA GLY A 288 16.23 2.46 1.46
C GLY A 288 15.50 1.48 0.54
N HIS A 289 15.14 0.29 1.02
CA HIS A 289 14.42 -0.72 0.25
C HIS A 289 12.99 -0.89 0.75
N LEU A 290 12.04 -1.01 -0.17
CA LEU A 290 10.65 -1.31 0.14
C LEU A 290 10.48 -2.79 0.51
N HIS A 291 9.76 -3.07 1.60
CA HIS A 291 9.52 -4.41 2.09
C HIS A 291 8.05 -4.79 2.02
N ALA A 292 7.78 -6.01 1.53
CA ALA A 292 6.47 -6.64 1.59
C ALA A 292 6.27 -7.30 2.97
N SER A 293 5.07 -7.11 3.53
CA SER A 293 4.67 -7.78 4.77
C SER A 293 4.38 -9.28 4.55
N ILE A 294 4.04 -10.01 5.62
CA ILE A 294 3.62 -11.41 5.52
C ILE A 294 2.30 -11.60 4.75
N TRP A 295 1.51 -10.53 4.56
CA TRP A 295 0.21 -10.57 3.85
C TRP A 295 0.31 -10.18 2.38
N SER A 296 1.51 -9.83 1.91
CA SER A 296 1.73 -9.34 0.54
C SER A 296 3.10 -9.73 0.03
N ASP A 297 3.24 -9.73 -1.30
CA ASP A 297 4.55 -9.90 -1.96
C ASP A 297 4.57 -9.17 -3.30
N VAL A 298 5.75 -9.11 -3.92
CA VAL A 298 5.96 -8.56 -5.26
C VAL A 298 6.71 -9.54 -6.13
N ILE A 299 6.38 -9.55 -7.42
CA ILE A 299 7.12 -10.26 -8.46
C ILE A 299 7.44 -9.23 -9.54
N PHE A 300 8.67 -9.24 -10.04
CA PHE A 300 9.06 -8.41 -11.18
C PHE A 300 8.99 -9.25 -12.45
N ARG A 301 8.22 -8.79 -13.44
CA ARG A 301 7.93 -9.50 -14.68
C ARG A 301 8.59 -8.81 -15.87
N ARG A 302 9.35 -9.54 -16.67
CA ARG A 302 9.87 -9.00 -17.93
C ARG A 302 8.73 -8.58 -18.87
N PRO A 303 8.77 -7.38 -19.46
CA PRO A 303 7.71 -6.92 -20.36
C PRO A 303 7.55 -7.77 -21.63
N SER A 304 8.61 -8.47 -22.06
CA SER A 304 8.62 -9.23 -23.32
C SER A 304 7.83 -10.54 -23.28
N ASP A 305 7.83 -11.24 -22.15
CA ASP A 305 7.28 -12.59 -22.01
C ASP A 305 6.55 -12.83 -20.69
N PHE A 306 6.51 -11.82 -19.82
CA PHE A 306 6.00 -11.88 -18.45
C PHE A 306 6.72 -12.91 -17.56
N GLY A 307 7.88 -13.39 -17.97
CA GLY A 307 8.76 -14.22 -17.16
C GLY A 307 9.27 -13.43 -15.93
N ILE A 308 9.72 -14.16 -14.91
CA ILE A 308 10.26 -13.55 -13.69
C ILE A 308 11.62 -12.93 -14.02
N CYS A 309 11.84 -11.69 -13.57
CA CYS A 309 13.13 -11.02 -13.66
C CYS A 309 14.17 -11.67 -12.74
N GLU A 310 15.41 -11.71 -13.19
CA GLU A 310 16.54 -12.05 -12.35
C GLU A 310 16.90 -10.84 -11.44
N PRO A 311 17.61 -11.06 -10.32
CA PRO A 311 18.12 -9.97 -9.49
C PRO A 311 18.92 -8.96 -10.32
N GLY A 312 18.64 -7.66 -10.15
CA GLY A 312 19.23 -6.57 -10.92
C GLY A 312 18.51 -6.22 -12.23
N GLU A 313 17.54 -7.04 -12.69
CA GLU A 313 16.70 -6.69 -13.82
C GLU A 313 15.51 -5.83 -13.39
N SER A 314 15.13 -4.87 -14.24
CA SER A 314 13.90 -4.08 -14.09
C SER A 314 12.76 -4.73 -14.85
N GLY A 315 11.59 -4.84 -14.22
CA GLY A 315 10.38 -5.39 -14.82
C GLY A 315 9.11 -4.71 -14.35
N LEU A 316 7.99 -5.10 -14.95
CA LEU A 316 6.67 -4.72 -14.49
C LEU A 316 6.41 -5.29 -13.09
N ILE A 317 5.85 -4.48 -12.21
CA ILE A 317 5.55 -4.92 -10.85
C ILE A 317 4.23 -5.69 -10.83
N GLN A 318 4.29 -6.97 -10.48
CA GLN A 318 3.11 -7.73 -10.05
C GLN A 318 3.03 -7.66 -8.54
N VAL A 319 1.92 -7.15 -8.03
CA VAL A 319 1.64 -7.08 -6.59
C VAL A 319 0.70 -8.19 -6.16
N LEU A 320 0.98 -8.80 -5.03
CA LEU A 320 0.23 -9.92 -4.45
C LEU A 320 -0.27 -9.56 -3.06
N SER A 321 -1.52 -9.91 -2.74
CA SER A 321 -2.10 -9.64 -1.43
C SER A 321 -3.08 -10.72 -1.02
N LEU A 322 -3.05 -11.12 0.24
CA LEU A 322 -3.99 -12.08 0.84
C LEU A 322 -5.30 -11.43 1.34
N LEU A 323 -5.43 -10.09 1.26
CA LEU A 323 -6.56 -9.37 1.84
C LEU A 323 -7.81 -9.26 0.96
N PRO A 324 -7.71 -9.10 -0.38
CA PRO A 324 -8.88 -8.90 -1.23
C PRO A 324 -9.75 -10.17 -1.31
N ARG A 325 -10.87 -10.19 -0.57
CA ARG A 325 -11.87 -11.29 -0.66
C ARG A 325 -13.16 -10.85 -1.35
N SER A 326 -13.53 -9.58 -1.24
CA SER A 326 -14.74 -9.05 -1.87
C SER A 326 -14.57 -8.72 -3.36
N TYR A 327 -13.33 -8.70 -3.87
CA TYR A 327 -12.98 -8.39 -5.27
C TYR A 327 -11.68 -9.10 -5.68
N PRO A 328 -11.48 -9.42 -6.98
CA PRO A 328 -10.31 -10.19 -7.43
C PRO A 328 -9.03 -9.34 -7.55
N GLY A 329 -8.61 -8.73 -6.43
CA GLY A 329 -7.43 -7.86 -6.34
C GLY A 329 -6.18 -8.54 -5.79
N HIS A 330 -6.16 -9.86 -5.66
CA HIS A 330 -5.10 -10.58 -4.96
C HIS A 330 -3.81 -10.76 -5.77
N SER A 331 -3.86 -10.66 -7.10
CA SER A 331 -2.70 -10.79 -8.00
C SER A 331 -2.85 -9.83 -9.18
N LEU A 332 -2.15 -8.70 -9.14
CA LEU A 332 -2.32 -7.61 -10.10
C LEU A 332 -1.01 -7.24 -10.76
N LEU A 333 -1.00 -7.19 -12.10
CA LEU A 333 0.10 -6.62 -12.88
C LEU A 333 -0.13 -5.11 -13.02
N THR A 334 0.80 -4.33 -12.51
CA THR A 334 0.77 -2.87 -12.57
C THR A 334 1.43 -2.33 -13.86
N GLU A 335 1.28 -1.02 -14.10
CA GLU A 335 2.01 -0.31 -15.15
C GLU A 335 3.34 0.29 -14.64
N ALA A 336 3.68 0.06 -13.36
CA ALA A 336 4.90 0.55 -12.75
C ALA A 336 6.07 -0.43 -12.99
N MET A 337 7.27 0.14 -13.05
CA MET A 337 8.53 -0.62 -13.18
C MET A 337 9.27 -0.66 -11.85
N GLY A 338 9.93 -1.76 -11.58
CA GLY A 338 10.78 -1.95 -10.41
C GLY A 338 11.74 -3.12 -10.60
N GLY A 339 12.54 -3.42 -9.60
CA GLY A 339 13.50 -4.53 -9.64
C GLY A 339 13.85 -5.04 -8.24
N LEU A 340 14.31 -6.28 -8.19
CA LEU A 340 14.87 -6.90 -7.00
C LEU A 340 16.36 -6.54 -6.93
N LEU A 341 16.80 -6.06 -5.77
CA LEU A 341 18.20 -5.73 -5.50
C LEU A 341 18.93 -6.89 -4.82
#